data_ced6c76ffd7c2f654d5e38df454393a4
#
_entry.id   ced6c76ffd7c2f654d5e38df454393a4
#
_cell.length_a   1.000
_cell.length_b   1.000
_cell.length_c   1.000
_cell.angle_alpha   90.00
_cell.angle_beta   90.00
_cell.angle_gamma   90.00
#
_symmetry.space_group_name_H-M   'P 1'
#
loop_
_entity.id
_entity.type
_entity.pdbx_description
1 polymer ?
#
loop_
_entity_poly.entity_id
_entity_poly.type
_entity_poly.pdbx_seq_one_letter_code
_entity_poly.pdbx_strand_id
1 'polypeptide(L)'
;LYDIYTQAGFQVFRVSAQTGEGVGALREQLTGKISAFAGNSGVGKSSLLNAIDEKFQMETGSISPKTERGRHTTRHVELVELETGGFIADTPGFSAFDAERMDLILKDDLQYAFREFEPYLNQCQFTGCAHVKEKGCAIRRAVEEGKIAKERHESYCQLYESVRNLKEWELK
;
A
#
# COMPACT_ATOMS: atom_id res chain seq x y z
N LEU A 1 2.42 -13.67 -2.91
CA LEU A 1 2.57 -12.26 -2.50
C LEU A 1 3.97 -11.97 -1.99
N TYR A 2 4.52 -12.75 -1.04
CA TYR A 2 5.84 -12.51 -0.48
C TYR A 2 6.91 -12.30 -1.58
N ASP A 3 7.06 -13.27 -2.48
CA ASP A 3 8.07 -13.23 -3.54
C ASP A 3 7.83 -12.08 -4.54
N ILE A 4 6.56 -11.83 -4.88
CA ILE A 4 6.14 -10.76 -5.80
C ILE A 4 6.58 -9.38 -5.29
N TYR A 5 6.29 -9.07 -4.02
CA TYR A 5 6.63 -7.78 -3.45
C TYR A 5 8.11 -7.66 -3.08
N THR A 6 8.76 -8.77 -2.70
CA THR A 6 10.21 -8.81 -2.49
C THR A 6 10.95 -8.52 -3.79
N GLN A 7 10.51 -9.13 -4.91
CA GLN A 7 11.06 -8.87 -6.24
C GLN A 7 10.86 -7.41 -6.67
N ALA A 8 9.73 -6.80 -6.31
CA ALA A 8 9.49 -5.38 -6.54
C ALA A 8 10.29 -4.45 -5.63
N GLY A 9 11.17 -4.99 -4.75
CA GLY A 9 12.06 -4.23 -3.89
C GLY A 9 11.40 -3.72 -2.61
N PHE A 10 10.26 -4.27 -2.20
CA PHE A 10 9.66 -3.97 -0.90
C PHE A 10 10.27 -4.86 0.18
N GLN A 11 10.34 -4.33 1.39
CA GLN A 11 10.63 -5.13 2.57
C GLN A 11 9.35 -5.85 2.99
N VAL A 12 9.36 -7.18 2.97
CA VAL A 12 8.17 -8.00 3.19
C VAL A 12 8.35 -8.90 4.40
N PHE A 13 7.37 -8.89 5.30
CA PHE A 13 7.36 -9.72 6.50
C PHE A 13 6.17 -10.69 6.46
N ARG A 14 6.43 -11.95 6.77
CA ARG A 14 5.38 -12.91 7.11
C ARG A 14 5.14 -12.81 8.59
N VAL A 15 3.93 -12.49 8.98
CA VAL A 15 3.58 -12.27 10.38
C VAL A 15 2.27 -12.97 10.73
N SER A 16 2.17 -13.44 11.96
CA SER A 16 0.94 -13.98 12.53
C SER A 16 0.73 -13.38 13.93
N ALA A 17 -0.29 -12.56 14.08
CA ALA A 17 -0.67 -12.03 15.40
C ALA A 17 -1.09 -13.14 16.38
N GLN A 18 -1.64 -14.25 15.87
CA GLN A 18 -2.12 -15.36 16.69
C GLN A 18 -0.96 -16.20 17.27
N THR A 19 0.06 -16.46 16.47
CA THR A 19 1.20 -17.31 16.88
C THR A 19 2.41 -16.50 17.35
N GLY A 20 2.43 -15.20 17.10
CA GLY A 20 3.59 -14.33 17.32
C GLY A 20 4.69 -14.45 16.26
N GLU A 21 4.52 -15.32 15.26
CA GLU A 21 5.52 -15.50 14.20
C GLU A 21 5.79 -14.18 13.48
N GLY A 22 7.07 -13.82 13.30
CA GLY A 22 7.53 -12.64 12.58
C GLY A 22 7.23 -11.29 13.26
N VAL A 23 6.47 -11.26 14.36
CA VAL A 23 6.09 -10.00 15.06
C VAL A 23 7.33 -9.30 15.63
N GLY A 24 8.30 -10.05 16.16
CA GLY A 24 9.54 -9.47 16.67
C GLY A 24 10.33 -8.71 15.59
N ALA A 25 10.52 -9.32 14.43
CA ALA A 25 11.21 -8.69 13.31
C ALA A 25 10.47 -7.42 12.80
N LEU A 26 9.14 -7.46 12.78
CA LEU A 26 8.34 -6.28 12.44
C LEU A 26 8.51 -5.18 13.50
N ARG A 27 8.48 -5.51 14.79
CA ARG A 27 8.69 -4.57 15.90
C ARG A 27 10.03 -3.86 15.79
N GLU A 28 11.11 -4.58 15.47
CA GLU A 28 12.43 -4.00 15.24
C GLU A 28 12.41 -2.97 14.10
N GLN A 29 11.67 -3.24 13.02
CA GLN A 29 11.55 -2.30 11.91
C GLN A 29 10.79 -1.01 12.25
N LEU A 30 9.91 -1.06 13.22
CA LEU A 30 9.11 0.08 13.68
C LEU A 30 9.87 0.94 14.71
N THR A 31 10.89 0.37 15.37
CA THR A 31 11.69 1.05 16.40
C THR A 31 12.30 2.34 15.87
N GLY A 32 12.10 3.43 16.60
CA GLY A 32 12.63 4.76 16.27
C GLY A 32 11.99 5.45 15.07
N LYS A 33 10.88 4.91 14.53
CA LYS A 33 10.19 5.47 13.38
C LYS A 33 8.77 5.91 13.75
N ILE A 34 8.20 6.79 12.91
CA ILE A 34 6.76 7.04 12.90
C ILE A 34 6.17 6.19 11.79
N SER A 35 5.23 5.33 12.13
CA SER A 35 4.65 4.35 11.21
C SER A 35 3.13 4.41 11.23
N ALA A 36 2.49 4.10 10.12
CA ALA A 36 1.04 3.96 10.01
C ALA A 36 0.68 2.61 9.39
N PHE A 37 -0.45 2.03 9.85
CA PHE A 37 -0.96 0.78 9.32
C PHE A 37 -2.12 1.03 8.38
N ALA A 38 -1.98 0.63 7.12
CA ALA A 38 -3.02 0.70 6.11
C ALA A 38 -3.42 -0.72 5.65
N GLY A 39 -4.63 -0.86 5.17
CA GLY A 39 -5.15 -2.12 4.64
C GLY A 39 -6.66 -2.26 4.84
N ASN A 40 -7.27 -3.21 4.13
CA ASN A 40 -8.71 -3.43 4.17
C ASN A 40 -9.25 -3.74 5.58
N SER A 41 -10.54 -3.51 5.79
CA SER A 41 -11.20 -3.90 7.04
C SER A 41 -11.13 -5.43 7.21
N GLY A 42 -10.91 -5.90 8.43
CA GLY A 42 -10.88 -7.32 8.75
C GLY A 42 -9.58 -8.08 8.39
N VAL A 43 -8.56 -7.43 7.85
CA VAL A 43 -7.28 -8.09 7.51
C VAL A 43 -6.38 -8.37 8.71
N GLY A 44 -6.80 -7.98 9.93
CA GLY A 44 -6.05 -8.26 11.15
C GLY A 44 -5.12 -7.15 11.62
N LYS A 45 -5.27 -5.90 11.14
CA LYS A 45 -4.43 -4.76 11.58
C LYS A 45 -4.45 -4.57 13.10
N SER A 46 -5.64 -4.51 13.71
CA SER A 46 -5.79 -4.36 15.17
C SER A 46 -5.16 -5.51 15.93
N SER A 47 -5.37 -6.75 15.48
CA SER A 47 -4.74 -7.92 16.09
C SER A 47 -3.21 -7.86 16.00
N LEU A 48 -2.67 -7.38 14.88
CA LEU A 48 -1.23 -7.24 14.69
C LEU A 48 -0.67 -6.11 15.57
N LEU A 49 -1.36 -4.99 15.68
CA LEU A 49 -0.96 -3.89 16.56
C LEU A 49 -0.93 -4.33 18.04
N ASN A 50 -1.95 -5.05 18.50
CA ASN A 50 -1.98 -5.62 19.85
C ASN A 50 -0.84 -6.64 20.10
N ALA A 51 -0.44 -7.38 19.06
CA ALA A 51 0.69 -8.32 19.15
C ALA A 51 2.06 -7.61 19.15
N ILE A 52 2.14 -6.43 18.54
CA ILE A 52 3.36 -5.60 18.54
C ILE A 52 3.53 -4.94 19.92
N ASP A 53 2.48 -4.38 20.49
CA ASP A 53 2.56 -3.69 21.78
C ASP A 53 1.19 -3.78 22.49
N GLU A 54 1.19 -4.26 23.73
CA GLU A 54 -0.02 -4.46 24.53
C GLU A 54 -0.75 -3.14 24.86
N LYS A 55 -0.07 -2.00 24.75
CA LYS A 55 -0.67 -0.68 24.97
C LYS A 55 -1.82 -0.35 24.01
N PHE A 56 -1.85 -0.98 22.82
CA PHE A 56 -2.90 -0.66 21.85
C PHE A 56 -4.29 -1.07 22.29
N GLN A 57 -4.45 -2.17 23.03
CA GLN A 57 -5.75 -2.67 23.58
C GLN A 57 -6.93 -2.51 22.59
N MET A 58 -6.65 -2.63 21.28
CA MET A 58 -7.68 -2.45 20.27
C MET A 58 -8.67 -3.62 20.31
N GLU A 59 -9.97 -3.32 20.25
CA GLU A 59 -11.00 -4.34 20.13
C GLU A 59 -10.79 -5.16 18.85
N THR A 60 -10.56 -6.46 19.04
CA THR A 60 -10.42 -7.41 17.92
C THR A 60 -11.72 -8.19 17.78
N GLY A 61 -12.34 -8.15 16.59
CA GLY A 61 -13.43 -9.08 16.29
C GLY A 61 -14.81 -8.49 16.02
N SER A 62 -15.01 -7.19 16.10
CA SER A 62 -16.21 -6.57 15.55
C SER A 62 -15.87 -5.72 14.32
N ILE A 63 -16.58 -5.94 13.23
CA ILE A 63 -16.78 -4.90 12.21
C ILE A 63 -17.22 -3.68 13.01
N SER A 64 -16.38 -2.65 13.05
CA SER A 64 -16.67 -1.42 13.80
C SER A 64 -18.13 -1.07 13.57
N PRO A 65 -19.00 -1.01 14.61
CA PRO A 65 -20.35 -0.53 14.40
C PRO A 65 -20.20 0.83 13.75
N LYS A 66 -20.91 1.06 12.63
CA LYS A 66 -21.04 2.39 12.05
C LYS A 66 -21.40 3.31 13.22
N THR A 67 -20.42 4.02 13.72
CA THR A 67 -20.69 5.08 14.68
C THR A 67 -21.48 6.11 13.87
N GLU A 68 -22.80 6.06 14.02
CA GLU A 68 -23.70 7.18 13.75
C GLU A 68 -23.29 8.32 14.67
N ARG A 69 -22.22 8.98 14.36
CA ARG A 69 -21.90 10.30 14.87
C ARG A 69 -21.81 11.23 13.69
N GLY A 70 -22.91 11.97 13.56
CA GLY A 70 -23.06 12.98 12.56
C GLY A 70 -21.97 14.03 12.59
N ARG A 71 -21.73 14.59 11.41
CA ARG A 71 -21.20 15.93 11.11
C ARG A 71 -20.04 16.42 11.99
N HIS A 72 -18.89 16.61 11.30
CA HIS A 72 -17.74 17.37 11.78
C HIS A 72 -16.99 16.80 12.98
N THR A 73 -16.27 15.68 12.76
CA THR A 73 -15.17 15.33 13.65
C THR A 73 -13.87 15.62 12.91
N THR A 74 -13.15 16.60 13.39
CA THR A 74 -11.74 16.82 13.10
C THR A 74 -11.05 15.49 13.30
N ARG A 75 -10.45 14.93 12.24
CA ARG A 75 -9.71 13.67 12.33
C ARG A 75 -8.44 13.96 13.13
N HIS A 76 -8.45 13.68 14.41
CA HIS A 76 -7.23 13.69 15.20
C HIS A 76 -6.45 12.41 14.87
N VAL A 77 -5.22 12.57 14.40
CA VAL A 77 -4.25 11.50 14.33
C VAL A 77 -3.63 11.41 15.72
N GLU A 78 -3.82 10.31 16.41
CA GLU A 78 -3.17 10.04 17.66
C GLU A 78 -1.87 9.29 17.42
N LEU A 79 -0.78 9.72 18.06
CA LEU A 79 0.50 9.03 18.01
C LEU A 79 0.66 8.22 19.29
N VAL A 80 0.71 6.91 19.17
CA VAL A 80 0.95 5.99 20.28
C VAL A 80 2.41 5.60 20.29
N GLU A 81 3.11 5.87 21.38
CA GLU A 81 4.51 5.54 21.56
C GLU A 81 4.69 4.03 21.84
N LEU A 82 5.58 3.39 21.09
CA LEU A 82 5.97 2.00 21.29
C LEU A 82 6.94 1.86 22.47
N GLU A 83 6.86 0.75 23.21
CA GLU A 83 7.80 0.42 24.29
C GLU A 83 9.26 0.33 23.80
N THR A 84 9.46 -0.08 22.55
CA THR A 84 10.77 -0.17 21.91
C THR A 84 11.26 1.16 21.33
N GLY A 85 10.49 2.25 21.53
CA GLY A 85 10.72 3.55 20.91
C GLY A 85 10.13 3.64 19.50
N GLY A 86 9.76 4.84 19.08
CA GLY A 86 9.02 5.11 17.85
C GLY A 86 7.53 5.29 18.12
N PHE A 87 6.77 5.57 17.06
CA PHE A 87 5.36 5.91 17.18
C PHE A 87 4.54 5.19 16.10
N ILE A 88 3.34 4.77 16.48
CA ILE A 88 2.30 4.36 15.54
C ILE A 88 1.28 5.49 15.44
N ALA A 89 1.02 5.93 14.21
CA ALA A 89 -0.07 6.85 13.95
C ALA A 89 -1.37 6.03 13.91
N ASP A 90 -2.21 6.20 14.95
CA ASP A 90 -3.58 5.71 14.90
C ASP A 90 -4.41 6.69 14.07
N THR A 91 -4.83 6.22 12.92
CA THR A 91 -5.64 6.97 11.98
C THR A 91 -6.99 6.29 11.84
N PRO A 92 -7.97 6.62 12.72
CA PRO A 92 -9.32 6.09 12.60
C PRO A 92 -9.89 6.37 11.21
N GLY A 93 -10.19 5.32 10.43
CA GLY A 93 -10.70 5.43 9.06
C GLY A 93 -9.65 5.33 7.94
N PHE A 94 -8.36 5.14 8.23
CA PHE A 94 -7.36 4.68 7.23
C PHE A 94 -7.48 3.18 6.93
N SER A 95 -8.53 2.54 7.42
CA SER A 95 -8.85 1.13 7.15
C SER A 95 -9.28 0.89 5.70
N ALA A 96 -9.73 1.91 5.01
CA ALA A 96 -9.87 1.91 3.58
C ALA A 96 -8.97 3.03 3.04
N PHE A 97 -7.87 2.70 2.39
CA PHE A 97 -7.44 3.51 1.26
C PHE A 97 -8.66 3.44 0.35
N ASP A 98 -9.52 4.46 0.40
CA ASP A 98 -10.59 4.58 -0.56
C ASP A 98 -9.93 4.61 -1.93
N ALA A 99 -9.97 3.47 -2.62
CA ALA A 99 -9.54 3.41 -4.01
C ALA A 99 -10.27 4.49 -4.84
N GLU A 100 -11.43 4.94 -4.36
CA GLU A 100 -12.18 6.09 -4.85
C GLU A 100 -11.44 7.43 -4.71
N ARG A 101 -10.40 7.52 -3.88
CA ARG A 101 -9.52 8.69 -3.77
C ARG A 101 -8.17 8.52 -4.48
N MET A 102 -7.97 7.44 -5.21
CA MET A 102 -6.87 7.31 -6.17
C MET A 102 -7.06 8.19 -7.41
N ASP A 103 -8.12 9.01 -7.46
CA ASP A 103 -8.34 10.09 -8.43
C ASP A 103 -7.22 11.15 -8.46
N LEU A 104 -6.17 10.94 -7.65
CA LEU A 104 -5.03 11.88 -7.54
C LEU A 104 -3.82 11.48 -8.40
N ILE A 105 -3.84 10.34 -9.06
CA ILE A 105 -2.72 9.90 -9.91
C ILE A 105 -3.16 9.95 -11.37
N LEU A 106 -2.56 10.84 -12.15
CA LEU A 106 -2.73 10.86 -13.59
C LEU A 106 -2.11 9.62 -14.23
N LYS A 107 -2.67 9.18 -15.34
CA LYS A 107 -2.19 8.02 -16.09
C LYS A 107 -0.69 8.08 -16.40
N ASP A 108 -0.17 9.29 -16.67
CA ASP A 108 1.22 9.50 -17.06
C ASP A 108 2.17 9.39 -15.84
N ASP A 109 1.65 9.62 -14.63
CA ASP A 109 2.40 9.50 -13.38
C ASP A 109 2.33 8.10 -12.77
N LEU A 110 1.35 7.29 -13.16
CA LEU A 110 1.14 5.95 -12.59
C LEU A 110 2.38 5.05 -12.72
N GLN A 111 3.13 5.16 -13.82
CA GLN A 111 4.35 4.39 -14.05
C GLN A 111 5.41 4.61 -12.97
N TYR A 112 5.46 5.79 -12.36
CA TYR A 112 6.41 6.12 -11.30
C TYR A 112 5.98 5.58 -9.92
N ALA A 113 4.72 5.20 -9.76
CA ALA A 113 4.23 4.54 -8.56
C ALA A 113 4.64 3.04 -8.47
N PHE A 114 5.11 2.46 -9.59
CA PHE A 114 5.64 1.11 -9.65
C PHE A 114 7.16 1.14 -9.65
N ARG A 115 7.76 1.11 -8.46
CA ARG A 115 9.20 1.26 -8.25
C ARG A 115 10.05 0.27 -9.07
N GLU A 116 9.54 -0.92 -9.32
CA GLU A 116 10.17 -1.95 -10.15
C GLU A 116 10.22 -1.58 -11.64
N PHE A 117 9.48 -0.55 -12.06
CA PHE A 117 9.54 -0.05 -13.45
C PHE A 117 10.70 0.91 -13.66
N GLU A 118 11.19 1.57 -12.61
CA GLU A 118 12.20 2.63 -12.69
C GLU A 118 13.41 2.26 -13.56
N PRO A 119 14.03 1.05 -13.46
CA PRO A 119 15.18 0.68 -14.27
C PRO A 119 14.87 0.59 -15.77
N TYR A 120 13.61 0.50 -16.17
CA TYR A 120 13.17 0.28 -17.55
C TYR A 120 12.46 1.49 -18.17
N LEU A 121 12.17 2.51 -17.36
CA LEU A 121 11.58 3.75 -17.85
C LEU A 121 12.51 4.40 -18.89
N ASN A 122 11.92 5.03 -19.91
CA ASN A 122 12.63 5.65 -21.03
C ASN A 122 13.41 4.68 -21.96
N GLN A 123 13.28 3.36 -21.78
CA GLN A 123 13.91 2.34 -22.64
C GLN A 123 12.93 1.75 -23.66
N CYS A 124 11.70 2.25 -23.71
CA CYS A 124 10.71 1.83 -24.69
C CYS A 124 11.01 2.39 -26.08
N GLN A 125 10.57 1.67 -27.12
CA GLN A 125 10.73 2.11 -28.50
C GLN A 125 10.03 3.43 -28.80
N PHE A 126 8.91 3.72 -28.10
CA PHE A 126 8.09 4.89 -28.32
C PHE A 126 8.06 5.79 -27.08
N THR A 127 8.17 7.09 -27.32
CA THR A 127 7.92 8.10 -26.28
C THR A 127 6.45 8.07 -25.85
N GLY A 128 6.18 8.20 -24.55
CA GLY A 128 4.80 8.17 -24.03
C GLY A 128 4.17 6.77 -24.07
N CYS A 129 5.01 5.72 -24.01
CA CYS A 129 4.54 4.34 -23.89
C CYS A 129 3.69 4.16 -22.62
N ALA A 130 2.48 3.62 -22.78
CA ALA A 130 1.60 3.33 -21.65
C ALA A 130 1.93 2.01 -20.94
N HIS A 131 2.88 1.24 -21.44
CA HIS A 131 3.34 -0.06 -20.90
C HIS A 131 2.26 -1.16 -20.81
N VAL A 132 1.15 -1.00 -21.54
CA VAL A 132 0.00 -1.92 -21.51
C VAL A 132 0.05 -2.93 -22.65
N LYS A 133 0.11 -2.45 -23.92
CA LYS A 133 0.02 -3.29 -25.13
C LYS A 133 1.10 -3.00 -26.17
N GLU A 134 1.88 -1.96 -26.00
CA GLU A 134 2.80 -1.43 -27.00
C GLU A 134 3.89 -2.45 -27.33
N LYS A 135 4.15 -2.59 -28.64
CA LYS A 135 5.29 -3.34 -29.14
C LYS A 135 6.57 -2.59 -28.79
N GLY A 136 7.64 -3.31 -28.46
CA GLY A 136 8.91 -2.68 -28.08
C GLY A 136 8.90 -1.99 -26.71
N CYS A 137 7.94 -2.31 -25.86
CA CYS A 137 7.88 -1.83 -24.48
C CYS A 137 8.92 -2.55 -23.60
N ALA A 138 9.79 -1.78 -22.95
CA ALA A 138 10.83 -2.32 -22.08
C ALA A 138 10.26 -2.98 -20.82
N ILE A 139 9.17 -2.42 -20.25
CA ILE A 139 8.48 -3.00 -19.09
C ILE A 139 7.92 -4.38 -19.44
N ARG A 140 7.20 -4.51 -20.55
CA ARG A 140 6.64 -5.80 -20.98
C ARG A 140 7.72 -6.84 -21.22
N ARG A 141 8.82 -6.44 -21.84
CA ARG A 141 9.98 -7.33 -22.02
C ARG A 141 10.56 -7.78 -20.68
N ALA A 142 10.66 -6.88 -19.69
CA ALA A 142 11.12 -7.22 -18.36
C ALA A 142 10.17 -8.21 -17.64
N VAL A 143 8.87 -8.11 -17.90
CA VAL A 143 7.87 -9.10 -17.43
C VAL A 143 8.08 -10.45 -18.10
N GLU A 144 8.25 -10.49 -19.43
CA GLU A 144 8.52 -11.72 -20.20
C GLU A 144 9.83 -12.41 -19.75
N GLU A 145 10.83 -11.61 -19.36
CA GLU A 145 12.12 -12.08 -18.82
C GLU A 145 12.05 -12.45 -17.32
N GLY A 146 10.88 -12.31 -16.67
CA GLY A 146 10.70 -12.60 -15.24
C GLY A 146 11.37 -11.60 -14.29
N LYS A 147 11.84 -10.45 -14.77
CA LYS A 147 12.45 -9.39 -13.96
C LYS A 147 11.41 -8.54 -13.23
N ILE A 148 10.21 -8.46 -13.77
CA ILE A 148 9.03 -7.87 -13.13
C ILE A 148 7.99 -8.96 -12.99
N ALA A 149 7.39 -9.09 -11.80
CA ALA A 149 6.33 -10.05 -11.58
C ALA A 149 5.11 -9.73 -12.44
N LYS A 150 4.56 -10.78 -13.08
CA LYS A 150 3.42 -10.65 -13.99
C LYS A 150 2.21 -10.03 -13.28
N GLU A 151 1.94 -10.44 -12.06
CA GLU A 151 0.83 -9.96 -11.25
C GLU A 151 0.95 -8.46 -10.94
N ARG A 152 2.17 -7.96 -10.79
CA ARG A 152 2.42 -6.52 -10.60
C ARG A 152 2.10 -5.74 -11.86
N HIS A 153 2.52 -6.25 -13.02
CA HIS A 153 2.18 -5.63 -14.30
C HIS A 153 0.68 -5.71 -14.60
N GLU A 154 0.01 -6.81 -14.26
CA GLU A 154 -1.44 -6.93 -14.38
C GLU A 154 -2.16 -5.90 -13.50
N SER A 155 -1.71 -5.70 -12.26
CA SER A 155 -2.22 -4.65 -11.36
C SER A 155 -2.02 -3.26 -11.94
N TYR A 156 -0.84 -2.99 -12.53
CA TYR A 156 -0.58 -1.75 -13.24
C TYR A 156 -1.57 -1.51 -14.38
N CYS A 157 -1.79 -2.53 -15.22
CA CYS A 157 -2.71 -2.42 -16.35
C CYS A 157 -4.15 -2.14 -15.91
N GLN A 158 -4.61 -2.75 -14.80
CA GLN A 158 -5.94 -2.50 -14.24
C GLN A 158 -6.07 -1.05 -13.72
N LEU A 159 -5.06 -0.57 -12.99
CA LEU A 159 -5.04 0.81 -12.50
C LEU A 159 -4.95 1.81 -13.66
N TYR A 160 -4.10 1.55 -14.66
CA TYR A 160 -4.01 2.40 -15.84
C TYR A 160 -5.37 2.52 -16.57
N GLU A 161 -6.08 1.40 -16.73
CA GLU A 161 -7.39 1.41 -17.39
C GLU A 161 -8.43 2.23 -16.58
N SER A 162 -8.37 2.21 -15.25
CA SER A 162 -9.27 2.99 -14.40
C SER A 162 -9.01 4.50 -14.48
N VAL A 163 -7.75 4.90 -14.66
CA VAL A 163 -7.35 6.34 -14.67
C VAL A 163 -7.11 6.91 -16.06
N ARG A 164 -7.10 6.10 -17.12
CA ARG A 164 -6.72 6.55 -18.48
C ARG A 164 -7.53 7.70 -19.04
N ASN A 165 -8.79 7.82 -18.61
CA ASN A 165 -9.73 8.84 -19.07
C ASN A 165 -9.82 10.03 -18.12
N LEU A 166 -9.19 9.94 -16.93
CA LEU A 166 -9.17 11.05 -15.97
C LEU A 166 -8.38 12.22 -16.54
N LYS A 167 -8.91 13.40 -16.36
CA LYS A 167 -8.30 14.64 -16.80
C LYS A 167 -7.92 15.47 -15.58
N GLU A 168 -6.83 16.23 -15.72
CA GLU A 168 -6.24 17.01 -14.63
C GLU A 168 -7.25 17.92 -13.92
N TRP A 169 -8.23 18.46 -14.65
CA TRP A 169 -9.27 19.33 -14.07
C TRP A 169 -10.40 18.60 -13.34
N GLU A 170 -10.47 17.27 -13.45
CA GLU A 170 -11.42 16.42 -12.73
C GLU A 170 -10.86 16.04 -11.34
N LEU A 171 -9.57 16.30 -11.10
CA LEU A 171 -8.91 16.12 -9.81
C LEU A 171 -9.22 17.34 -8.92
N LYS A 172 -10.28 17.27 -8.11
CA LYS A 172 -10.67 18.34 -7.15
C LYS A 172 -10.63 17.84 -5.71
#